data_9deb56fd15e97b3b418b7a4b3f28a09b
#
_entry.id   9deb56fd15e97b3b418b7a4b3f28a09b
#
_cell.length_a   1.000
_cell.length_b   1.000
_cell.length_c   1.000
_cell.angle_alpha   90.00
_cell.angle_beta   90.00
_cell.angle_gamma   90.00
#
_symmetry.space_group_name_H-M   'P 1'
#
loop_
_entity.id
_entity.type
_entity.pdbx_description
1 polymer ?
#
loop_
_entity_poly.entity_id
_entity_poly.type
_entity_poly.pdbx_seq_one_letter_code
_entity_poly.pdbx_strand_id
1 'polypeptide(L)'
;MRAASPPRQMERENEMIVISHRLFIGEKSAAAFTQSGSAKPFEPSEAIMLQYRKGGIHMTYKNVVVYCGSHFGNDPAYAAFAGELGEALGKNHFRMIYGGGTVGLMGICADAAMAAGGEVTGIIPEVFIAKEQAHRGLTALIEVPDMTVRKQRMIEMGDAFIILPGGIGTLEELADTANQRHIYGDPFAQPPIIICNIEHIYDGLLAQIKTWEEAGFIEPSEWGNLHVAETMEEVMGILKMKTKQ
;
A
#
# COMPACT_ATOMS: atom_id res chain seq x y z
N MET A 1 -25.05 31.30 -26.04
CA MET A 1 -25.38 30.44 -24.92
C MET A 1 -24.07 29.93 -24.33
N ARG A 2 -23.68 30.40 -23.16
CA ARG A 2 -22.44 29.99 -22.48
C ARG A 2 -22.78 28.80 -21.60
N ALA A 3 -22.02 27.71 -21.74
CA ALA A 3 -22.14 26.54 -20.87
C ALA A 3 -21.68 26.88 -19.45
N ALA A 4 -22.44 26.47 -18.47
CA ALA A 4 -22.16 26.66 -17.07
C ALA A 4 -21.07 25.72 -16.59
N SER A 5 -20.08 26.24 -15.87
CA SER A 5 -19.04 25.46 -15.19
C SER A 5 -19.63 24.71 -13.99
N PRO A 6 -19.16 23.51 -13.67
CA PRO A 6 -19.61 22.77 -12.49
C PRO A 6 -19.12 23.42 -11.19
N PRO A 7 -19.76 23.14 -10.05
CA PRO A 7 -19.61 23.94 -8.85
C PRO A 7 -18.26 23.70 -8.14
N ARG A 8 -17.55 24.79 -7.89
CA ARG A 8 -16.30 24.89 -7.13
C ARG A 8 -16.36 24.36 -5.67
N GLN A 9 -17.50 23.91 -5.24
CA GLN A 9 -17.71 23.44 -3.87
C GLN A 9 -17.18 22.04 -3.65
N MET A 10 -17.32 21.14 -4.62
CA MET A 10 -16.82 19.77 -4.53
C MET A 10 -15.28 19.66 -4.56
N GLU A 11 -14.60 20.57 -5.28
CA GLU A 11 -13.13 20.60 -5.30
C GLU A 11 -12.55 21.09 -3.96
N ARG A 12 -13.19 22.06 -3.33
CA ARG A 12 -12.78 22.58 -2.00
C ARG A 12 -13.01 21.58 -0.87
N GLU A 13 -14.05 20.75 -0.97
CA GLU A 13 -14.32 19.71 0.02
C GLU A 13 -13.30 18.56 -0.08
N ASN A 14 -12.89 18.17 -1.28
CA ASN A 14 -11.83 17.20 -1.50
C ASN A 14 -10.43 17.72 -1.06
N GLU A 15 -10.12 18.99 -1.30
CA GLU A 15 -8.88 19.59 -0.81
C GLU A 15 -8.86 19.70 0.73
N MET A 16 -9.98 19.99 1.38
CA MET A 16 -10.07 20.05 2.85
C MET A 16 -9.91 18.66 3.48
N ILE A 17 -10.43 17.61 2.86
CA ILE A 17 -10.24 16.22 3.34
C ILE A 17 -8.77 15.80 3.24
N VAL A 18 -8.10 16.11 2.14
CA VAL A 18 -6.67 15.84 1.95
C VAL A 18 -5.80 16.69 2.90
N ILE A 19 -6.18 17.93 3.18
CA ILE A 19 -5.47 18.82 4.11
C ILE A 19 -5.67 18.36 5.56
N SER A 20 -6.87 17.93 5.95
CA SER A 20 -7.10 17.39 7.30
C SER A 20 -6.35 16.08 7.55
N HIS A 21 -6.25 15.22 6.53
CA HIS A 21 -5.47 13.98 6.60
C HIS A 21 -3.96 14.27 6.70
N ARG A 22 -3.44 15.26 5.97
CA ARG A 22 -2.04 15.69 6.06
C ARG A 22 -1.69 16.38 7.38
N LEU A 23 -2.60 17.20 7.92
CA LEU A 23 -2.42 17.87 9.22
C LEU A 23 -2.44 16.88 10.38
N PHE A 24 -3.31 15.86 10.35
CA PHE A 24 -3.39 14.83 11.38
C PHE A 24 -2.10 14.00 11.48
N ILE A 25 -1.48 13.65 10.35
CA ILE A 25 -0.19 12.92 10.31
C ILE A 25 0.97 13.85 10.69
N GLY A 26 0.97 15.10 10.24
CA GLY A 26 2.02 16.07 10.50
C GLY A 26 2.11 16.52 11.96
N GLU A 27 0.97 16.72 12.63
CA GLU A 27 0.94 17.16 14.03
C GLU A 27 1.33 16.06 15.01
N LYS A 28 1.00 14.78 14.75
CA LYS A 28 1.48 13.67 15.58
C LYS A 28 3.00 13.48 15.49
N SER A 29 3.60 13.72 14.33
CA SER A 29 5.05 13.66 14.16
C SER A 29 5.77 14.86 14.82
N ALA A 30 5.14 16.03 14.85
CA ALA A 30 5.69 17.23 15.50
C ALA A 30 5.55 17.19 17.04
N ALA A 31 4.50 16.57 17.58
CA ALA A 31 4.27 16.47 19.02
C ALA A 31 5.25 15.54 19.75
N ALA A 32 5.91 14.64 19.03
CA ALA A 32 6.95 13.78 19.61
C ALA A 32 8.27 14.50 19.90
N PHE A 33 8.42 15.78 19.52
CA PHE A 33 9.68 16.53 19.63
C PHE A 33 9.66 17.75 20.57
N THR A 34 8.53 18.05 21.23
CA THR A 34 8.48 19.13 22.22
C THR A 34 8.08 18.61 23.59
N GLN A 35 9.05 18.50 24.49
CA GLN A 35 8.80 18.39 25.91
C GLN A 35 8.09 19.66 26.41
N SER A 36 7.01 19.45 27.15
CA SER A 36 6.20 20.40 27.92
C SER A 36 5.01 21.07 27.17
N GLY A 37 3.84 20.60 27.50
CA GLY A 37 2.55 21.24 27.21
C GLY A 37 1.47 20.23 26.88
N SER A 38 0.46 20.10 27.75
CA SER A 38 -0.68 19.20 27.60
C SER A 38 -1.48 19.51 26.33
N ALA A 39 -1.12 18.90 25.20
CA ALA A 39 -1.98 18.89 24.04
C ALA A 39 -3.12 17.89 24.29
N LYS A 40 -4.37 18.37 24.32
CA LYS A 40 -5.54 17.50 24.35
C LYS A 40 -5.56 16.67 23.06
N PRO A 41 -5.91 15.36 23.13
CA PRO A 41 -6.12 14.57 21.93
C PRO A 41 -7.19 15.24 21.06
N PHE A 42 -6.96 15.28 19.75
CA PHE A 42 -7.91 15.79 18.76
C PHE A 42 -9.14 14.87 18.79
N GLU A 43 -10.29 15.42 19.23
CA GLU A 43 -11.57 14.76 19.08
C GLU A 43 -12.20 15.30 17.78
N PRO A 44 -12.48 14.44 16.77
CA PRO A 44 -13.16 14.87 15.56
C PRO A 44 -14.54 15.43 15.92
N SER A 45 -14.93 16.54 15.28
CA SER A 45 -16.23 17.16 15.54
C SER A 45 -17.36 16.17 15.26
N GLU A 46 -18.48 16.30 16.02
CA GLU A 46 -19.68 15.47 15.79
C GLU A 46 -20.17 15.52 14.33
N ALA A 47 -19.95 16.62 13.62
CA ALA A 47 -20.27 16.75 12.20
C ALA A 47 -19.43 15.82 11.32
N ILE A 48 -18.13 15.66 11.61
CA ILE A 48 -17.25 14.71 10.92
C ILE A 48 -17.69 13.28 11.25
N MET A 49 -17.98 12.99 12.52
CA MET A 49 -18.48 11.67 12.95
C MET A 49 -19.87 11.34 12.38
N LEU A 50 -20.72 12.36 12.16
CA LEU A 50 -22.03 12.18 11.55
C LEU A 50 -21.95 11.94 10.05
N GLN A 51 -20.98 12.53 9.38
CA GLN A 51 -20.68 12.30 7.96
C GLN A 51 -20.10 10.90 7.74
N TYR A 52 -19.24 10.42 8.67
CA TYR A 52 -18.78 9.03 8.74
C TYR A 52 -19.93 8.03 8.93
N ARG A 53 -20.96 8.39 9.71
CA ARG A 53 -22.13 7.51 9.98
C ARG A 53 -23.18 7.52 8.87
N LYS A 54 -23.25 8.55 8.03
CA LYS A 54 -24.33 8.71 7.03
C LYS A 54 -23.95 8.40 5.59
N GLY A 55 -22.70 8.39 5.24
CA GLY A 55 -22.24 8.02 3.91
C GLY A 55 -21.05 7.10 4.07
N GLY A 56 -21.22 5.82 3.86
CA GLY A 56 -20.08 4.89 3.83
C GLY A 56 -18.97 5.52 2.97
N ILE A 57 -17.76 5.70 3.53
CA ILE A 57 -16.64 6.20 2.77
C ILE A 57 -16.34 5.16 1.70
N HIS A 58 -16.59 5.51 0.45
CA HIS A 58 -16.14 4.73 -0.68
C HIS A 58 -14.61 4.90 -0.77
N MET A 59 -13.87 4.09 -0.05
CA MET A 59 -12.43 3.98 -0.26
C MET A 59 -12.22 3.41 -1.65
N THR A 60 -11.80 4.25 -2.57
CA THR A 60 -11.35 3.81 -3.89
C THR A 60 -9.83 3.70 -3.80
N TYR A 61 -9.32 2.49 -3.68
CA TYR A 61 -7.87 2.26 -3.74
C TYR A 61 -7.38 2.67 -5.12
N LYS A 62 -6.49 3.66 -5.18
CA LYS A 62 -5.88 4.12 -6.43
C LYS A 62 -4.45 3.65 -6.56
N ASN A 63 -3.72 3.68 -5.47
CA ASN A 63 -2.31 3.35 -5.40
C ASN A 63 -2.14 1.99 -4.73
N VAL A 64 -1.68 1.02 -5.49
CA VAL A 64 -1.42 -0.35 -5.02
C VAL A 64 0.08 -0.55 -4.92
N VAL A 65 0.57 -0.71 -3.71
CA VAL A 65 1.98 -1.04 -3.46
C VAL A 65 2.18 -2.53 -3.64
N VAL A 66 3.20 -2.91 -4.41
CA VAL A 66 3.56 -4.32 -4.64
C VAL A 66 4.96 -4.56 -4.09
N TYR A 67 5.05 -5.45 -3.12
CA TYR A 67 6.29 -5.99 -2.57
C TYR A 67 6.51 -7.38 -3.14
N CYS A 68 7.70 -7.67 -3.65
CA CYS A 68 8.01 -8.95 -4.27
C CYS A 68 9.50 -9.23 -4.33
N GLY A 69 9.86 -10.48 -4.64
CA GLY A 69 11.25 -10.90 -4.76
C GLY A 69 12.00 -10.26 -5.93
N SER A 70 13.27 -9.94 -5.73
CA SER A 70 14.23 -9.59 -6.77
C SER A 70 14.74 -10.81 -7.56
N HIS A 71 14.23 -11.99 -7.27
CA HIS A 71 14.47 -13.25 -7.97
C HIS A 71 13.16 -13.84 -8.46
N PHE A 72 13.22 -14.74 -9.44
CA PHE A 72 12.02 -15.39 -9.99
C PHE A 72 11.47 -16.50 -9.08
N GLY A 73 12.32 -17.01 -8.17
CA GLY A 73 12.04 -18.26 -7.48
C GLY A 73 12.31 -19.47 -8.40
N ASN A 74 12.01 -20.65 -7.90
CA ASN A 74 12.21 -21.91 -8.63
C ASN A 74 10.92 -22.52 -9.18
N ASP A 75 9.76 -21.91 -8.88
CA ASP A 75 8.47 -22.29 -9.43
C ASP A 75 8.00 -21.25 -10.46
N PRO A 76 7.66 -21.68 -11.70
CA PRO A 76 7.19 -20.77 -12.75
C PRO A 76 5.84 -20.09 -12.40
N ALA A 77 5.05 -20.65 -11.47
CA ALA A 77 3.80 -20.05 -11.01
C ALA A 77 4.01 -18.66 -10.40
N TYR A 78 5.13 -18.43 -9.74
CA TYR A 78 5.43 -17.11 -9.15
C TYR A 78 5.55 -16.01 -10.21
N ALA A 79 6.29 -16.30 -11.29
CA ALA A 79 6.46 -15.38 -12.41
C ALA A 79 5.15 -15.18 -13.18
N ALA A 80 4.39 -16.25 -13.39
CA ALA A 80 3.09 -16.20 -14.04
C ALA A 80 2.12 -15.31 -13.27
N PHE A 81 2.00 -15.52 -11.96
CA PHE A 81 1.11 -14.74 -11.10
C PHE A 81 1.53 -13.26 -11.01
N ALA A 82 2.84 -12.97 -10.97
CA ALA A 82 3.33 -11.59 -10.97
C ALA A 82 2.96 -10.85 -12.27
N GLY A 83 3.05 -11.53 -13.42
CA GLY A 83 2.61 -10.99 -14.71
C GLY A 83 1.10 -10.75 -14.76
N GLU A 84 0.31 -11.72 -14.30
CA GLU A 84 -1.14 -11.62 -14.20
C GLU A 84 -1.59 -10.47 -13.29
N LEU A 85 -0.91 -10.29 -12.14
CA LEU A 85 -1.18 -9.17 -11.24
C LEU A 85 -0.90 -7.83 -11.93
N GLY A 86 0.25 -7.68 -12.57
CA GLY A 86 0.59 -6.46 -13.30
C GLY A 86 -0.47 -6.11 -14.33
N GLU A 87 -0.83 -7.09 -15.17
CA GLU A 87 -1.88 -6.93 -16.20
C GLU A 87 -3.23 -6.53 -15.56
N ALA A 88 -3.62 -7.20 -14.47
CA ALA A 88 -4.88 -6.92 -13.79
C ALA A 88 -4.91 -5.50 -13.20
N LEU A 89 -3.81 -5.04 -12.59
CA LEU A 89 -3.69 -3.69 -12.06
C LEU A 89 -3.81 -2.65 -13.19
N GLY A 90 -3.08 -2.82 -14.30
CA GLY A 90 -3.14 -1.93 -15.45
C GLY A 90 -4.55 -1.85 -16.06
N LYS A 91 -5.18 -2.99 -16.35
CA LYS A 91 -6.55 -3.06 -16.92
C LYS A 91 -7.62 -2.42 -16.04
N ASN A 92 -7.42 -2.43 -14.72
CA ASN A 92 -8.37 -1.84 -13.77
C ASN A 92 -7.99 -0.41 -13.32
N HIS A 93 -7.01 0.20 -14.00
CA HIS A 93 -6.56 1.59 -13.76
C HIS A 93 -6.07 1.86 -12.33
N PHE A 94 -5.52 0.85 -11.66
CA PHE A 94 -4.75 1.05 -10.45
C PHE A 94 -3.35 1.57 -10.81
N ARG A 95 -2.86 2.52 -10.01
CA ARG A 95 -1.46 2.92 -10.09
C ARG A 95 -0.63 1.94 -9.26
N MET A 96 0.28 1.24 -9.92
CA MET A 96 1.23 0.36 -9.22
C MET A 96 2.39 1.17 -8.66
N ILE A 97 2.75 0.92 -7.39
CA ILE A 97 3.94 1.46 -6.73
C ILE A 97 4.80 0.28 -6.31
N TYR A 98 6.11 0.32 -6.59
CA TYR A 98 7.01 -0.77 -6.25
C TYR A 98 8.46 -0.31 -6.11
N GLY A 99 9.38 -1.25 -5.92
CA GLY A 99 10.80 -0.98 -5.65
C GLY A 99 11.64 -0.42 -6.79
N GLY A 100 11.08 -0.21 -7.97
CA GLY A 100 11.76 0.47 -9.09
C GLY A 100 12.80 -0.36 -9.83
N GLY A 101 12.97 -1.64 -9.53
CA GLY A 101 13.93 -2.54 -10.17
C GLY A 101 13.39 -3.28 -11.39
N THR A 102 14.31 -3.72 -12.28
CA THR A 102 13.99 -4.54 -13.46
C THR A 102 14.11 -6.04 -13.23
N VAL A 103 14.59 -6.45 -12.06
CA VAL A 103 14.98 -7.83 -11.79
C VAL A 103 13.86 -8.66 -11.14
N GLY A 104 13.86 -9.97 -11.41
CA GLY A 104 12.95 -10.92 -10.79
C GLY A 104 11.48 -10.63 -11.02
N LEU A 105 10.65 -10.87 -10.01
CA LEU A 105 9.21 -10.63 -10.09
C LEU A 105 8.86 -9.15 -10.21
N MET A 106 9.74 -8.25 -9.74
CA MET A 106 9.57 -6.80 -9.85
C MET A 106 9.42 -6.34 -11.31
N GLY A 107 10.38 -6.74 -12.17
CA GLY A 107 10.36 -6.37 -13.58
C GLY A 107 9.14 -6.94 -14.30
N ILE A 108 8.84 -8.23 -14.09
CA ILE A 108 7.67 -8.87 -14.73
C ILE A 108 6.37 -8.14 -14.39
N CYS A 109 6.14 -7.86 -13.11
CA CYS A 109 4.90 -7.21 -12.68
C CYS A 109 4.78 -5.79 -13.25
N ALA A 110 5.87 -5.00 -13.20
CA ALA A 110 5.89 -3.64 -13.70
C ALA A 110 5.69 -3.57 -15.22
N ASP A 111 6.39 -4.43 -15.98
CA ASP A 111 6.27 -4.50 -17.44
C ASP A 111 4.85 -4.89 -17.87
N ALA A 112 4.26 -5.88 -17.22
CA ALA A 112 2.88 -6.31 -17.48
C ALA A 112 1.86 -5.20 -17.18
N ALA A 113 2.04 -4.47 -16.07
CA ALA A 113 1.16 -3.36 -15.71
C ALA A 113 1.23 -2.23 -16.77
N MET A 114 2.43 -1.85 -17.20
CA MET A 114 2.61 -0.84 -18.26
C MET A 114 2.06 -1.31 -19.61
N ALA A 115 2.32 -2.57 -19.99
CA ALA A 115 1.80 -3.14 -21.22
C ALA A 115 0.26 -3.15 -21.27
N ALA A 116 -0.39 -3.27 -20.10
CA ALA A 116 -1.84 -3.17 -19.96
C ALA A 116 -2.37 -1.72 -19.86
N GLY A 117 -1.53 -0.72 -20.07
CA GLY A 117 -1.88 0.71 -20.04
C GLY A 117 -1.96 1.32 -18.63
N GLY A 118 -1.42 0.64 -17.63
CA GLY A 118 -1.36 1.12 -16.23
C GLY A 118 -0.25 2.14 -15.98
N GLU A 119 -0.44 2.95 -14.96
CA GLU A 119 0.61 3.83 -14.43
C GLU A 119 1.47 3.06 -13.42
N VAL A 120 2.79 3.11 -13.57
CA VAL A 120 3.74 2.46 -12.67
C VAL A 120 4.75 3.46 -12.14
N THR A 121 4.85 3.54 -10.81
CA THR A 121 5.83 4.37 -10.10
C THR A 121 6.83 3.47 -9.36
N GLY A 122 8.11 3.62 -9.70
CA GLY A 122 9.21 2.97 -8.99
C GLY A 122 9.79 3.89 -7.92
N ILE A 123 10.15 3.37 -6.76
CA ILE A 123 10.89 4.09 -5.72
C ILE A 123 12.20 3.33 -5.48
N ILE A 124 13.33 3.93 -5.85
CA ILE A 124 14.61 3.24 -5.90
C ILE A 124 15.70 4.01 -5.12
N PRO A 125 16.44 3.35 -4.22
CA PRO A 125 17.61 3.93 -3.58
C PRO A 125 18.78 4.11 -4.55
N GLU A 126 19.56 5.17 -4.36
CA GLU A 126 20.73 5.51 -5.17
C GLU A 126 21.70 4.32 -5.34
N VAL A 127 21.87 3.50 -4.30
CA VAL A 127 22.75 2.32 -4.34
C VAL A 127 22.35 1.32 -5.41
N PHE A 128 21.07 1.20 -5.74
CA PHE A 128 20.59 0.29 -6.79
C PHE A 128 20.64 0.93 -8.17
N ILE A 129 20.56 2.25 -8.26
CA ILE A 129 20.78 2.99 -9.52
C ILE A 129 22.24 2.79 -9.97
N ALA A 130 23.19 2.92 -9.03
CA ALA A 130 24.60 2.67 -9.31
C ALA A 130 24.90 1.24 -9.78
N LYS A 131 24.05 0.27 -9.44
CA LYS A 131 24.14 -1.13 -9.90
C LYS A 131 23.37 -1.38 -11.20
N GLU A 132 22.88 -0.34 -11.87
CA GLU A 132 22.13 -0.41 -13.14
C GLU A 132 20.84 -1.27 -13.05
N GLN A 133 20.22 -1.34 -11.88
CA GLN A 133 19.00 -2.12 -11.65
C GLN A 133 17.72 -1.30 -11.78
N ALA A 134 17.83 0.01 -12.02
CA ALA A 134 16.71 0.93 -12.14
C ALA A 134 15.89 0.70 -13.42
N HIS A 135 14.59 0.61 -13.29
CA HIS A 135 13.67 0.50 -14.41
C HIS A 135 13.35 1.88 -15.02
N ARG A 136 14.10 2.29 -16.03
CA ARG A 136 14.00 3.63 -16.62
C ARG A 136 12.80 3.83 -17.57
N GLY A 137 12.06 2.77 -17.89
CA GLY A 137 10.88 2.80 -18.76
C GLY A 137 9.55 3.08 -18.03
N LEU A 138 9.58 3.32 -16.71
CA LEU A 138 8.39 3.53 -15.90
C LEU A 138 7.68 4.86 -16.19
N THR A 139 6.40 4.95 -15.81
CA THR A 139 5.65 6.21 -15.81
C THR A 139 6.32 7.27 -14.93
N ALA A 140 6.82 6.85 -13.74
CA ALA A 140 7.62 7.69 -12.86
C ALA A 140 8.66 6.86 -12.11
N LEU A 141 9.86 7.43 -11.90
CA LEU A 141 10.91 6.86 -11.08
C LEU A 141 11.34 7.89 -10.03
N ILE A 142 11.16 7.54 -8.75
CA ILE A 142 11.52 8.38 -7.61
C ILE A 142 12.82 7.85 -7.02
N GLU A 143 13.87 8.63 -7.13
CA GLU A 143 15.15 8.32 -6.53
C GLU A 143 15.17 8.77 -5.06
N VAL A 144 15.70 7.92 -4.18
CA VAL A 144 15.76 8.19 -2.74
C VAL A 144 17.14 7.82 -2.19
N PRO A 145 17.60 8.46 -1.09
CA PRO A 145 18.95 8.25 -0.59
C PRO A 145 19.20 6.83 -0.07
N ASP A 146 18.21 6.20 0.57
CA ASP A 146 18.40 4.91 1.24
C ASP A 146 17.11 4.07 1.31
N MET A 147 17.23 2.87 1.87
CA MET A 147 16.13 1.92 2.03
C MET A 147 15.08 2.38 3.03
N THR A 148 15.44 3.16 4.04
CA THR A 148 14.52 3.66 5.05
C THR A 148 13.54 4.65 4.42
N VAL A 149 14.06 5.62 3.68
CA VAL A 149 13.25 6.61 2.94
C VAL A 149 12.39 5.92 1.87
N ARG A 150 12.93 4.90 1.17
CA ARG A 150 12.15 4.10 0.21
C ARG A 150 10.92 3.48 0.85
N LYS A 151 11.11 2.70 1.91
CA LYS A 151 10.03 1.99 2.60
C LYS A 151 8.97 2.97 3.12
N GLN A 152 9.42 4.05 3.77
CA GLN A 152 8.52 5.08 4.25
C GLN A 152 7.66 5.68 3.13
N ARG A 153 8.28 6.04 1.99
CA ARG A 153 7.57 6.58 0.83
C ARG A 153 6.54 5.61 0.26
N MET A 154 6.90 4.33 0.16
CA MET A 154 5.98 3.29 -0.33
C MET A 154 4.76 3.17 0.60
N ILE A 155 4.97 3.16 1.92
CA ILE A 155 3.90 3.08 2.91
C ILE A 155 3.00 4.33 2.88
N GLU A 156 3.59 5.53 2.78
CA GLU A 156 2.84 6.79 2.72
C GLU A 156 1.96 6.92 1.45
N MET A 157 2.43 6.38 0.33
CA MET A 157 1.73 6.49 -0.95
C MET A 157 0.67 5.41 -1.16
N GLY A 158 0.72 4.30 -0.40
CA GLY A 158 -0.11 3.12 -0.64
C GLY A 158 -1.52 3.25 -0.07
N ASP A 159 -2.51 2.95 -0.89
CA ASP A 159 -3.91 2.75 -0.50
C ASP A 159 -4.24 1.26 -0.29
N ALA A 160 -3.41 0.37 -0.82
CA ALA A 160 -3.45 -1.08 -0.63
C ALA A 160 -2.05 -1.66 -0.82
N PHE A 161 -1.77 -2.81 -0.21
CA PHE A 161 -0.47 -3.46 -0.24
C PHE A 161 -0.62 -4.91 -0.66
N ILE A 162 0.14 -5.34 -1.67
CA ILE A 162 0.16 -6.72 -2.17
C ILE A 162 1.55 -7.30 -1.96
N ILE A 163 1.59 -8.46 -1.35
CA ILE A 163 2.80 -9.19 -1.02
C ILE A 163 2.86 -10.42 -1.92
N LEU A 164 3.63 -10.34 -2.99
CA LEU A 164 3.95 -11.46 -3.86
C LEU A 164 5.06 -12.34 -3.25
N PRO A 165 5.29 -13.55 -3.78
CA PRO A 165 6.41 -14.37 -3.37
C PRO A 165 7.72 -13.60 -3.33
N GLY A 166 8.48 -13.76 -2.24
CA GLY A 166 9.72 -13.04 -2.02
C GLY A 166 10.50 -13.56 -0.81
N GLY A 167 11.67 -12.98 -0.58
CA GLY A 167 12.55 -13.35 0.51
C GLY A 167 12.50 -12.38 1.69
N ILE A 168 13.64 -12.26 2.39
CA ILE A 168 13.79 -11.44 3.60
C ILE A 168 13.42 -9.97 3.38
N GLY A 169 13.78 -9.39 2.22
CA GLY A 169 13.43 -7.99 1.92
C GLY A 169 11.92 -7.79 1.82
N THR A 170 11.21 -8.73 1.20
CA THR A 170 9.75 -8.70 1.10
C THR A 170 9.09 -8.90 2.46
N LEU A 171 9.65 -9.75 3.31
CA LEU A 171 9.20 -9.92 4.69
C LEU A 171 9.43 -8.65 5.53
N GLU A 172 10.56 -7.98 5.36
CA GLU A 172 10.85 -6.70 6.01
C GLU A 172 9.83 -5.63 5.61
N GLU A 173 9.53 -5.51 4.31
CA GLU A 173 8.54 -4.56 3.78
C GLU A 173 7.13 -4.85 4.32
N LEU A 174 6.73 -6.11 4.40
CA LEU A 174 5.46 -6.54 5.02
C LEU A 174 5.40 -6.16 6.50
N ALA A 175 6.44 -6.52 7.28
CA ALA A 175 6.49 -6.28 8.71
C ALA A 175 6.50 -4.76 9.03
N ASP A 176 7.28 -3.97 8.29
CA ASP A 176 7.30 -2.50 8.41
C ASP A 176 5.92 -1.90 8.11
N THR A 177 5.27 -2.36 7.05
CA THR A 177 3.95 -1.86 6.64
C THR A 177 2.91 -2.17 7.71
N ALA A 178 2.83 -3.42 8.17
CA ALA A 178 1.89 -3.84 9.20
C ALA A 178 2.11 -3.04 10.50
N ASN A 179 3.36 -2.96 10.96
CA ASN A 179 3.70 -2.26 12.19
C ASN A 179 3.44 -0.75 12.10
N GLN A 180 3.83 -0.08 11.01
CA GLN A 180 3.58 1.35 10.85
C GLN A 180 2.08 1.67 10.74
N ARG A 181 1.31 0.82 10.05
CA ARG A 181 -0.15 0.98 9.96
C ARG A 181 -0.84 0.74 11.30
N HIS A 182 -0.36 -0.21 12.10
CA HIS A 182 -0.86 -0.41 13.46
C HIS A 182 -0.57 0.80 14.36
N ILE A 183 0.67 1.31 14.37
CA ILE A 183 1.10 2.37 15.29
C ILE A 183 0.56 3.75 14.88
N TYR A 184 0.60 4.07 13.59
CA TYR A 184 0.36 5.42 13.07
C TYR A 184 -0.83 5.51 12.12
N GLY A 185 -1.45 4.38 11.76
CA GLY A 185 -2.58 4.33 10.84
C GLY A 185 -3.86 4.85 11.47
N ASP A 186 -4.81 5.24 10.63
CA ASP A 186 -6.17 5.53 11.05
C ASP A 186 -6.86 4.20 11.40
N PRO A 187 -7.31 3.97 12.64
CA PRO A 187 -7.97 2.74 13.03
C PRO A 187 -9.28 2.48 12.27
N PHE A 188 -9.87 3.52 11.67
CA PHE A 188 -11.11 3.44 10.88
C PHE A 188 -10.88 3.26 9.37
N ALA A 189 -9.64 3.44 8.91
CA ALA A 189 -9.29 3.39 7.49
C ALA A 189 -8.02 2.55 7.28
N GLN A 190 -8.07 1.27 7.69
CA GLN A 190 -6.95 0.34 7.48
C GLN A 190 -6.93 -0.14 6.02
N PRO A 191 -5.89 0.22 5.25
CA PRO A 191 -5.73 -0.31 3.90
C PRO A 191 -5.51 -1.83 3.95
N PRO A 192 -6.00 -2.58 2.95
CA PRO A 192 -5.77 -4.01 2.91
C PRO A 192 -4.28 -4.31 2.67
N ILE A 193 -3.79 -5.31 3.39
CA ILE A 193 -2.50 -5.98 3.15
C ILE A 193 -2.85 -7.38 2.65
N ILE A 194 -2.48 -7.72 1.42
CA ILE A 194 -2.87 -8.95 0.74
C ILE A 194 -1.62 -9.81 0.55
N ILE A 195 -1.50 -10.91 1.28
CA ILE A 195 -0.46 -11.91 1.07
C ILE A 195 -0.90 -12.87 -0.02
N CYS A 196 -0.20 -12.87 -1.16
CA CYS A 196 -0.42 -13.82 -2.24
C CYS A 196 0.32 -15.12 -1.94
N ASN A 197 -0.40 -16.11 -1.39
CA ASN A 197 0.17 -17.40 -0.95
C ASN A 197 0.24 -18.41 -2.10
N ILE A 198 0.93 -18.05 -3.17
CA ILE A 198 1.05 -18.85 -4.37
C ILE A 198 1.95 -20.06 -4.09
N GLU A 199 1.48 -21.26 -4.48
CA GLU A 199 2.17 -22.53 -4.21
C GLU A 199 2.57 -22.66 -2.71
N HIS A 200 1.73 -22.11 -1.81
CA HIS A 200 1.88 -22.25 -0.36
C HIS A 200 3.21 -21.69 0.20
N ILE A 201 3.85 -20.76 -0.52
CA ILE A 201 5.17 -20.20 -0.15
C ILE A 201 5.16 -19.51 1.23
N TYR A 202 4.02 -19.00 1.66
CA TYR A 202 3.87 -18.30 2.92
C TYR A 202 3.20 -19.12 4.04
N ASP A 203 2.93 -20.42 3.85
CA ASP A 203 2.32 -21.25 4.90
C ASP A 203 3.10 -21.21 6.22
N GLY A 204 4.44 -21.27 6.15
CA GLY A 204 5.30 -21.18 7.33
C GLY A 204 5.20 -19.83 8.04
N LEU A 205 5.09 -18.74 7.30
CA LEU A 205 4.90 -17.39 7.85
C LEU A 205 3.53 -17.26 8.51
N LEU A 206 2.48 -17.73 7.84
CA LEU A 206 1.11 -17.68 8.35
C LEU A 206 0.97 -18.52 9.62
N ALA A 207 1.60 -19.70 9.68
CA ALA A 207 1.67 -20.51 10.88
C ALA A 207 2.42 -19.81 12.03
N GLN A 208 3.51 -19.08 11.72
CA GLN A 208 4.25 -18.32 12.72
C GLN A 208 3.44 -17.14 13.28
N ILE A 209 2.71 -16.42 12.42
CA ILE A 209 1.79 -15.34 12.84
C ILE A 209 0.77 -15.89 13.82
N LYS A 210 0.12 -17.00 13.46
CA LYS A 210 -0.85 -17.67 14.35
C LYS A 210 -0.24 -18.08 15.69
N THR A 211 1.01 -18.58 15.68
CA THR A 211 1.74 -18.91 16.91
C THR A 211 1.94 -17.69 17.80
N TRP A 212 2.25 -16.53 17.23
CA TRP A 212 2.40 -15.30 18.00
C TRP A 212 1.09 -14.82 18.60
N GLU A 213 -0.03 -14.95 17.87
CA GLU A 213 -1.38 -14.64 18.38
C GLU A 213 -1.74 -15.57 19.55
N GLU A 214 -1.56 -16.88 19.39
CA GLU A 214 -1.84 -17.88 20.43
C GLU A 214 -0.95 -17.70 21.67
N ALA A 215 0.29 -17.25 21.48
CA ALA A 215 1.22 -16.96 22.57
C ALA A 215 1.00 -15.57 23.21
N GLY A 216 0.12 -14.74 22.68
CA GLY A 216 -0.19 -13.40 23.18
C GLY A 216 0.87 -12.34 22.92
N PHE A 217 1.73 -12.54 21.90
CA PHE A 217 2.72 -11.54 21.50
C PHE A 217 2.15 -10.50 20.52
N ILE A 218 1.10 -10.84 19.82
CA ILE A 218 0.37 -9.92 18.93
C ILE A 218 -1.13 -10.13 19.10
N GLU A 219 -1.88 -9.06 18.91
CA GLU A 219 -3.33 -9.15 18.80
C GLU A 219 -3.73 -9.19 17.31
N PRO A 220 -4.84 -9.89 16.95
CA PRO A 220 -5.31 -9.94 15.56
C PRO A 220 -5.49 -8.56 14.92
N SER A 221 -5.85 -7.55 15.73
CA SER A 221 -5.96 -6.15 15.29
C SER A 221 -4.65 -5.50 14.86
N GLU A 222 -3.49 -6.02 15.29
CA GLU A 222 -2.18 -5.42 14.98
C GLU A 222 -1.76 -5.64 13.53
N TRP A 223 -2.27 -6.70 12.89
CA TRP A 223 -2.09 -6.92 11.46
C TRP A 223 -3.01 -6.06 10.59
N GLY A 224 -3.93 -5.30 11.23
CA GLY A 224 -4.87 -4.46 10.54
C GLY A 224 -5.82 -5.27 9.65
N ASN A 225 -5.90 -4.86 8.38
CA ASN A 225 -6.75 -5.49 7.38
C ASN A 225 -5.93 -6.49 6.53
N LEU A 226 -5.40 -7.56 7.18
CA LEU A 226 -4.61 -8.60 6.53
C LEU A 226 -5.51 -9.63 5.86
N HIS A 227 -5.22 -9.91 4.60
CA HIS A 227 -5.89 -10.93 3.79
C HIS A 227 -4.85 -11.91 3.23
N VAL A 228 -5.28 -13.15 3.02
CA VAL A 228 -4.51 -14.15 2.27
C VAL A 228 -5.28 -14.46 1.00
N ALA A 229 -4.60 -14.49 -0.13
CA ALA A 229 -5.19 -14.81 -1.43
C ALA A 229 -4.29 -15.81 -2.17
N GLU A 230 -4.90 -16.77 -2.84
CA GLU A 230 -4.23 -17.80 -3.65
C GLU A 230 -4.53 -17.64 -5.13
N THR A 231 -5.53 -16.81 -5.45
CA THR A 231 -5.99 -16.57 -6.82
C THR A 231 -6.08 -15.08 -7.15
N MET A 232 -5.98 -14.75 -8.44
CA MET A 232 -6.15 -13.37 -8.91
C MET A 232 -7.56 -12.85 -8.65
N GLU A 233 -8.56 -13.71 -8.73
CA GLU A 233 -9.96 -13.34 -8.43
C GLU A 233 -10.11 -12.85 -6.98
N GLU A 234 -9.50 -13.54 -6.03
CA GLU A 234 -9.48 -13.14 -4.61
C GLU A 234 -8.77 -11.80 -4.42
N VAL A 235 -7.58 -11.61 -4.98
CA VAL A 235 -6.85 -10.33 -4.93
C VAL A 235 -7.71 -9.20 -5.45
N MET A 236 -8.26 -9.36 -6.64
CA MET A 236 -9.09 -8.32 -7.26
C MET A 236 -10.42 -8.13 -6.54
N GLY A 237 -10.96 -9.19 -5.95
CA GLY A 237 -12.13 -9.13 -5.08
C GLY A 237 -11.88 -8.21 -3.88
N ILE A 238 -10.76 -8.40 -3.18
CA ILE A 238 -10.37 -7.56 -2.02
C ILE A 238 -10.14 -6.11 -2.44
N LEU A 239 -9.40 -5.87 -3.53
CA LEU A 239 -9.16 -4.51 -4.03
C LEU A 239 -10.43 -3.77 -4.46
N LYS A 240 -11.46 -4.52 -4.89
CA LYS A 240 -12.76 -3.96 -5.31
C LYS A 240 -13.81 -3.96 -4.20
N MET A 241 -13.50 -4.54 -3.04
CA MET A 241 -14.41 -4.47 -1.90
C MET A 241 -14.62 -3.02 -1.51
N LYS A 242 -15.87 -2.58 -1.63
CA LYS A 242 -16.32 -1.35 -0.99
C LYS A 242 -16.35 -1.65 0.50
N THR A 243 -15.58 -0.93 1.30
CA THR A 243 -15.66 -1.06 2.75
C THR A 243 -17.09 -0.75 3.16
N LYS A 244 -17.89 -1.79 3.41
CA LYS A 244 -19.18 -1.63 4.07
C LYS A 244 -18.87 -1.39 5.55
N GLN A 245 -18.99 -0.17 5.98
CA GLN A 245 -19.19 0.15 7.39
C GLN A 245 -20.68 0.23 7.69
#